data_016a3ecadf3566e5f579345ce14048c0
#
_entry.id   016a3ecadf3566e5f579345ce14048c0
#
_cell.length_a   1.000
_cell.length_b   1.000
_cell.length_c   1.000
_cell.angle_alpha   90.00
_cell.angle_beta   90.00
_cell.angle_gamma   90.00
#
_symmetry.space_group_name_H-M   'P 1'
#
loop_
_entity.id
_entity.type
_entity.pdbx_description
1 polymer ?
#
loop_
_entity_poly.entity_id
_entity_poly.type
_entity_poly.pdbx_seq_one_letter_code
_entity_poly.pdbx_strand_id
1 'polypeptide(L)'
;QNIFQNKKILITGHTGFKGSWLTAWLKELGAHVTGIALEPHSNPSNFIVSGLDQGIQDLRVDLRNKNLVQQAFLSAKPDFVFHLAAQSLVKLSYNDPVRTYETNVIGTLHVLEALRELKHPCIAVLITSDKCYDNAEWVWGYRETDLLGGRDPYSASKGAAELVIRSHVNSFFPKNGDIRIGIGRAGNVIGGGDWSEDRIVPDCVRAWSKGDQVILRNPKAIRPWQHVLEPLCGYLNLALRLKDSLELHGEPFNFGPPANQDHTVKSLVHQMSLHWDQVRWQEMSQNEDVPYESGLLKLNCDKALYHLNWQATWNFDRTVKETVEWYRNFYEQPDSIVELTKTQIQQYHHDAKTLGLGWAQ
;
A
#
# COMPACT_ATOMS: atom_id res chain seq x y z
N GLN A 1 21.39 3.71 10.48
CA GLN A 1 22.17 3.73 9.23
C GLN A 1 21.25 3.47 8.05
N ASN A 2 21.32 4.30 7.01
CA ASN A 2 20.49 4.13 5.79
C ASN A 2 20.95 2.90 4.98
N ILE A 3 20.23 1.78 5.12
CA ILE A 3 20.58 0.52 4.43
C ILE A 3 20.24 0.51 2.94
N PHE A 4 19.43 1.47 2.48
CA PHE A 4 18.97 1.55 1.09
C PHE A 4 19.88 2.39 0.20
N GLN A 5 20.79 3.17 0.79
CA GLN A 5 21.70 4.02 0.02
C GLN A 5 22.57 3.18 -0.94
N ASN A 6 22.58 3.56 -2.21
CA ASN A 6 23.26 2.89 -3.30
C ASN A 6 22.83 1.42 -3.55
N LYS A 7 21.67 1.01 -3.02
CA LYS A 7 21.11 -0.32 -3.23
C LYS A 7 20.23 -0.38 -4.46
N LYS A 8 20.25 -1.52 -5.14
CA LYS A 8 19.36 -1.81 -6.27
C LYS A 8 18.04 -2.32 -5.74
N ILE A 9 16.98 -1.59 -5.99
CA ILE A 9 15.65 -1.91 -5.49
C ILE A 9 14.71 -2.12 -6.67
N LEU A 10 14.03 -3.26 -6.68
CA LEU A 10 12.98 -3.52 -7.65
C LEU A 10 11.61 -3.36 -6.99
N ILE A 11 10.77 -2.51 -7.59
CA ILE A 11 9.40 -2.27 -7.14
C ILE A 11 8.43 -2.76 -8.20
N THR A 12 7.57 -3.70 -7.86
CA THR A 12 6.44 -4.01 -8.74
C THR A 12 5.26 -3.10 -8.40
N GLY A 13 4.59 -2.56 -9.42
CA GLY A 13 3.45 -1.65 -9.22
C GLY A 13 3.86 -0.22 -8.86
N HIS A 14 5.06 0.22 -9.26
CA HIS A 14 5.60 1.55 -9.00
C HIS A 14 4.77 2.69 -9.59
N THR A 15 3.97 2.43 -10.63
CA THR A 15 3.07 3.41 -11.24
C THR A 15 1.76 3.62 -10.46
N GLY A 16 1.44 2.73 -9.53
CA GLY A 16 0.27 2.83 -8.67
C GLY A 16 0.47 3.80 -7.50
N PHE A 17 -0.59 4.12 -6.78
CA PHE A 17 -0.59 5.09 -5.67
C PHE A 17 0.50 4.80 -4.61
N LYS A 18 0.44 3.63 -3.94
CA LYS A 18 1.44 3.25 -2.94
C LYS A 18 2.84 3.09 -3.53
N GLY A 19 2.93 2.51 -4.74
CA GLY A 19 4.21 2.28 -5.42
C GLY A 19 4.93 3.58 -5.76
N SER A 20 4.19 4.61 -6.15
CA SER A 20 4.76 5.95 -6.41
C SER A 20 5.33 6.58 -5.14
N TRP A 21 4.59 6.56 -4.03
CA TRP A 21 5.10 7.05 -2.74
C TRP A 21 6.35 6.29 -2.27
N LEU A 22 6.34 4.97 -2.40
CA LEU A 22 7.52 4.15 -2.05
C LEU A 22 8.71 4.48 -2.94
N THR A 23 8.48 4.67 -4.24
CA THR A 23 9.52 5.08 -5.20
C THR A 23 10.12 6.43 -4.81
N ALA A 24 9.28 7.42 -4.50
CA ALA A 24 9.72 8.74 -4.02
C ALA A 24 10.58 8.61 -2.76
N TRP A 25 10.12 7.85 -1.78
CA TRP A 25 10.85 7.66 -0.52
C TRP A 25 12.20 6.97 -0.72
N LEU A 26 12.24 5.91 -1.50
CA LEU A 26 13.49 5.19 -1.78
C LEU A 26 14.48 6.02 -2.60
N LYS A 27 14.02 6.89 -3.52
CA LYS A 27 14.89 7.87 -4.18
C LYS A 27 15.49 8.85 -3.19
N GLU A 28 14.70 9.38 -2.24
CA GLU A 28 15.22 10.26 -1.15
C GLU A 28 16.23 9.53 -0.25
N LEU A 29 16.10 8.21 -0.08
CA LEU A 29 17.08 7.38 0.63
C LEU A 29 18.31 7.02 -0.23
N GLY A 30 18.42 7.52 -1.46
CA GLY A 30 19.57 7.31 -2.33
C GLY A 30 19.65 5.91 -2.98
N ALA A 31 18.53 5.24 -3.13
CA ALA A 31 18.45 3.94 -3.79
C ALA A 31 18.42 4.06 -5.32
N HIS A 32 18.91 3.03 -6.02
CA HIS A 32 18.74 2.85 -7.46
C HIS A 32 17.47 2.02 -7.72
N VAL A 33 16.39 2.69 -8.15
CA VAL A 33 15.09 2.05 -8.31
C VAL A 33 14.88 1.55 -9.74
N THR A 34 14.48 0.29 -9.87
CA THR A 34 13.88 -0.30 -11.07
C THR A 34 12.41 -0.58 -10.80
N GLY A 35 11.51 -0.01 -11.56
CA GLY A 35 10.08 -0.25 -11.46
C GLY A 35 9.58 -1.19 -12.56
N ILE A 36 8.73 -2.17 -12.22
CA ILE A 36 7.97 -2.97 -13.18
C ILE A 36 6.47 -2.83 -12.92
N ALA A 37 5.71 -2.37 -13.90
CA ALA A 37 4.26 -2.20 -13.81
C ALA A 37 3.63 -2.05 -15.20
N LEU A 38 2.31 -2.03 -15.23
CA LEU A 38 1.55 -1.52 -16.38
C LEU A 38 1.61 0.02 -16.41
N GLU A 39 1.02 0.59 -17.47
CA GLU A 39 0.78 2.04 -17.52
C GLU A 39 -0.02 2.50 -16.28
N PRO A 40 0.15 3.75 -15.82
CA PRO A 40 -0.70 4.32 -14.79
C PRO A 40 -2.18 4.15 -15.15
N HIS A 41 -2.98 3.70 -14.19
CA HIS A 41 -4.41 3.40 -14.39
C HIS A 41 -5.31 4.64 -14.38
N SER A 42 -4.77 5.82 -14.04
CA SER A 42 -5.49 7.08 -13.96
C SER A 42 -4.69 8.22 -14.61
N ASN A 43 -5.40 9.24 -15.06
CA ASN A 43 -4.86 10.52 -15.47
C ASN A 43 -5.68 11.63 -14.80
N PRO A 44 -5.07 12.41 -13.88
CA PRO A 44 -3.66 12.37 -13.47
C PRO A 44 -3.28 11.09 -12.70
N SER A 45 -1.96 10.85 -12.56
CA SER A 45 -1.43 9.77 -11.73
C SER A 45 -0.28 10.28 -10.86
N ASN A 46 -0.15 9.75 -9.64
CA ASN A 46 0.92 10.16 -8.73
C ASN A 46 2.31 9.93 -9.33
N PHE A 47 2.49 8.85 -10.08
CA PHE A 47 3.74 8.53 -10.75
C PHE A 47 4.23 9.67 -11.64
N ILE A 48 3.33 10.26 -12.44
CA ILE A 48 3.65 11.36 -13.36
C ILE A 48 3.78 12.69 -12.61
N VAL A 49 2.77 13.05 -11.81
CA VAL A 49 2.73 14.39 -11.17
C VAL A 49 3.82 14.59 -10.12
N SER A 50 4.34 13.50 -9.55
CA SER A 50 5.50 13.53 -8.64
C SER A 50 6.85 13.38 -9.38
N GLY A 51 6.90 13.44 -10.72
CA GLY A 51 8.12 13.40 -11.52
C GLY A 51 8.91 12.09 -11.38
N LEU A 52 8.23 10.97 -11.14
CA LEU A 52 8.88 9.69 -10.87
C LEU A 52 9.21 8.91 -12.14
N ASP A 53 8.65 9.31 -13.29
CA ASP A 53 9.02 8.86 -14.64
C ASP A 53 10.47 9.22 -14.98
N GLN A 54 11.07 10.12 -14.20
CA GLN A 54 12.45 10.55 -14.33
C GLN A 54 13.33 9.98 -13.20
N GLY A 55 14.53 9.52 -13.57
CA GLY A 55 15.54 9.09 -12.59
C GLY A 55 15.29 7.73 -11.93
N ILE A 56 14.49 6.86 -12.57
CA ILE A 56 14.38 5.43 -12.29
C ILE A 56 14.48 4.63 -13.60
N GLN A 57 14.74 3.34 -13.49
CA GLN A 57 14.55 2.43 -14.61
C GLN A 57 13.09 1.99 -14.64
N ASP A 58 12.31 2.53 -15.56
CA ASP A 58 10.87 2.26 -15.69
C ASP A 58 10.63 1.22 -16.80
N LEU A 59 10.12 0.04 -16.41
CA LEU A 59 9.84 -1.08 -17.29
C LEU A 59 8.34 -1.40 -17.29
N ARG A 60 7.71 -1.39 -18.47
CA ARG A 60 6.31 -1.79 -18.65
C ARG A 60 6.22 -3.30 -18.77
N VAL A 61 5.88 -3.96 -17.65
CA VAL A 61 5.81 -5.41 -17.55
C VAL A 61 4.49 -5.83 -16.89
N ASP A 62 3.75 -6.69 -17.58
CA ASP A 62 2.58 -7.34 -17.01
C ASP A 62 3.02 -8.56 -16.19
N LEU A 63 2.64 -8.61 -14.91
CA LEU A 63 2.99 -9.72 -14.01
C LEU A 63 2.44 -11.08 -14.47
N ARG A 64 1.41 -11.11 -15.34
CA ARG A 64 0.88 -12.32 -15.92
C ARG A 64 1.83 -12.96 -16.94
N ASN A 65 2.82 -12.21 -17.43
CA ASN A 65 3.85 -12.70 -18.31
C ASN A 65 5.09 -13.16 -17.53
N LYS A 66 5.16 -14.45 -17.20
CA LYS A 66 6.27 -15.05 -16.45
C LYS A 66 7.65 -14.70 -17.01
N ASN A 67 7.82 -14.78 -18.32
CA ASN A 67 9.13 -14.59 -18.95
C ASN A 67 9.62 -13.14 -18.83
N LEU A 68 8.72 -12.17 -19.02
CA LEU A 68 9.09 -10.75 -18.87
C LEU A 68 9.40 -10.40 -17.40
N VAL A 69 8.65 -10.95 -16.45
CA VAL A 69 8.95 -10.79 -15.02
C VAL A 69 10.32 -11.35 -14.70
N GLN A 70 10.62 -12.58 -15.11
CA GLN A 70 11.92 -13.21 -14.89
C GLN A 70 13.06 -12.41 -15.51
N GLN A 71 12.92 -11.94 -16.76
CA GLN A 71 13.92 -11.12 -17.42
C GLN A 71 14.19 -9.81 -16.66
N ALA A 72 13.14 -9.14 -16.19
CA ALA A 72 13.28 -7.90 -15.41
C ALA A 72 14.06 -8.12 -14.11
N PHE A 73 13.78 -9.20 -13.37
CA PHE A 73 14.51 -9.54 -12.15
C PHE A 73 15.97 -9.87 -12.40
N LEU A 74 16.26 -10.69 -13.40
CA LEU A 74 17.63 -11.09 -13.76
C LEU A 74 18.46 -9.90 -14.27
N SER A 75 17.83 -8.95 -14.98
CA SER A 75 18.47 -7.72 -15.46
C SER A 75 18.72 -6.74 -14.30
N ALA A 76 17.73 -6.49 -13.45
CA ALA A 76 17.84 -5.55 -12.34
C ALA A 76 18.82 -6.01 -11.24
N LYS A 77 18.93 -7.33 -11.01
CA LYS A 77 19.75 -7.94 -9.94
C LYS A 77 19.50 -7.22 -8.59
N PRO A 78 18.27 -7.20 -8.06
CA PRO A 78 17.91 -6.38 -6.93
C PRO A 78 18.51 -6.87 -5.62
N ASP A 79 19.00 -5.96 -4.77
CA ASP A 79 19.30 -6.21 -3.36
C ASP A 79 18.00 -6.32 -2.54
N PHE A 80 16.95 -5.53 -2.94
CA PHE A 80 15.64 -5.52 -2.31
C PHE A 80 14.54 -5.57 -3.36
N VAL A 81 13.45 -6.25 -3.02
CA VAL A 81 12.22 -6.30 -3.83
C VAL A 81 11.03 -5.87 -2.97
N PHE A 82 10.22 -4.94 -3.47
CA PHE A 82 8.92 -4.60 -2.91
C PHE A 82 7.84 -4.94 -3.92
N HIS A 83 7.04 -5.96 -3.62
CA HIS A 83 5.98 -6.42 -4.52
C HIS A 83 4.64 -5.81 -4.14
N LEU A 84 4.27 -4.69 -4.80
CA LEU A 84 3.00 -3.97 -4.58
C LEU A 84 2.01 -4.14 -5.73
N ALA A 85 2.44 -4.63 -6.88
CA ALA A 85 1.56 -4.77 -8.05
C ALA A 85 0.40 -5.72 -7.76
N ALA A 86 -0.81 -5.23 -7.98
CA ALA A 86 -2.04 -6.00 -7.86
C ALA A 86 -3.17 -5.31 -8.64
N GLN A 87 -4.18 -6.05 -9.07
CA GLN A 87 -5.49 -5.50 -9.34
C GLN A 87 -6.15 -5.24 -7.98
N SER A 88 -6.33 -3.95 -7.58
CA SER A 88 -6.68 -3.53 -6.21
C SER A 88 -8.10 -3.01 -6.05
N LEU A 89 -8.90 -2.95 -7.14
CA LEU A 89 -10.22 -2.39 -7.15
C LEU A 89 -11.28 -3.49 -6.99
N VAL A 90 -12.04 -3.44 -5.89
CA VAL A 90 -13.07 -4.45 -5.57
C VAL A 90 -14.12 -4.51 -6.69
N LYS A 91 -14.63 -3.36 -7.15
CA LYS A 91 -15.65 -3.32 -8.21
C LYS A 91 -15.15 -3.95 -9.53
N LEU A 92 -13.89 -3.68 -9.91
CA LEU A 92 -13.29 -4.30 -11.09
C LEU A 92 -13.15 -5.82 -10.94
N SER A 93 -12.95 -6.33 -9.72
CA SER A 93 -12.86 -7.77 -9.48
C SER A 93 -14.17 -8.51 -9.73
N TYR A 94 -15.33 -7.85 -9.56
CA TYR A 94 -16.61 -8.41 -9.96
C TYR A 94 -16.80 -8.43 -11.47
N ASN A 95 -16.29 -7.40 -12.16
CA ASN A 95 -16.41 -7.30 -13.63
C ASN A 95 -15.43 -8.25 -14.35
N ASP A 96 -14.23 -8.45 -13.80
CA ASP A 96 -13.19 -9.29 -14.38
C ASP A 96 -12.47 -10.10 -13.28
N PRO A 97 -13.13 -11.14 -12.75
CA PRO A 97 -12.55 -12.00 -11.70
C PRO A 97 -11.34 -12.78 -12.20
N VAL A 98 -11.34 -13.25 -13.45
CA VAL A 98 -10.23 -14.04 -14.02
C VAL A 98 -8.96 -13.21 -14.00
N ARG A 99 -8.98 -12.01 -14.57
CA ARG A 99 -7.83 -11.09 -14.56
C ARG A 99 -7.37 -10.75 -13.14
N THR A 100 -8.32 -10.65 -12.19
CA THR A 100 -8.00 -10.38 -10.78
C THR A 100 -7.17 -11.52 -10.18
N TYR A 101 -7.58 -12.79 -10.38
CA TYR A 101 -6.81 -13.93 -9.90
C TYR A 101 -5.49 -14.10 -10.67
N GLU A 102 -5.49 -13.95 -11.99
CA GLU A 102 -4.25 -14.01 -12.79
C GLU A 102 -3.22 -13.00 -12.31
N THR A 103 -3.64 -11.75 -12.02
CA THR A 103 -2.74 -10.71 -11.57
C THR A 103 -2.28 -10.94 -10.13
N ASN A 104 -3.23 -11.17 -9.20
CA ASN A 104 -2.96 -11.17 -7.78
C ASN A 104 -2.35 -12.49 -7.28
N VAL A 105 -2.75 -13.61 -7.86
CA VAL A 105 -2.27 -14.94 -7.45
C VAL A 105 -1.15 -15.42 -8.36
N ILE A 106 -1.43 -15.53 -9.66
CA ILE A 106 -0.44 -16.05 -10.62
C ILE A 106 0.69 -15.04 -10.82
N GLY A 107 0.39 -13.74 -10.87
CA GLY A 107 1.44 -12.70 -10.89
C GLY A 107 2.36 -12.74 -9.68
N THR A 108 1.82 -12.94 -8.47
CA THR A 108 2.63 -13.13 -7.26
C THR A 108 3.47 -14.41 -7.35
N LEU A 109 2.91 -15.50 -7.88
CA LEU A 109 3.66 -16.74 -8.15
C LEU A 109 4.84 -16.49 -9.10
N HIS A 110 4.64 -15.71 -10.17
CA HIS A 110 5.73 -15.38 -11.10
C HIS A 110 6.85 -14.55 -10.43
N VAL A 111 6.50 -13.65 -9.51
CA VAL A 111 7.47 -12.91 -8.70
C VAL A 111 8.28 -13.85 -7.79
N LEU A 112 7.61 -14.81 -7.12
CA LEU A 112 8.27 -15.81 -6.28
C LEU A 112 9.22 -16.71 -7.10
N GLU A 113 8.79 -17.14 -8.30
CA GLU A 113 9.64 -17.91 -9.21
C GLU A 113 10.86 -17.08 -9.69
N ALA A 114 10.66 -15.79 -9.99
CA ALA A 114 11.76 -14.91 -10.37
C ALA A 114 12.76 -14.70 -9.22
N LEU A 115 12.29 -14.59 -7.96
CA LEU A 115 13.13 -14.54 -6.77
C LEU A 115 13.95 -15.83 -6.61
N ARG A 116 13.37 -16.99 -6.90
CA ARG A 116 14.04 -18.31 -6.80
C ARG A 116 15.18 -18.47 -7.78
N GLU A 117 15.14 -17.78 -8.93
CA GLU A 117 16.18 -17.81 -9.95
C GLU A 117 17.38 -16.89 -9.63
N LEU A 118 17.25 -15.96 -8.67
CA LEU A 118 18.36 -15.11 -8.26
C LEU A 118 19.50 -15.93 -7.64
N LYS A 119 20.74 -15.56 -7.98
CA LYS A 119 21.96 -16.22 -7.48
C LYS A 119 22.79 -15.32 -6.57
N HIS A 120 22.14 -14.38 -5.90
CA HIS A 120 22.73 -13.44 -4.96
C HIS A 120 21.73 -13.12 -3.83
N PRO A 121 22.20 -12.65 -2.68
CA PRO A 121 21.31 -12.28 -1.58
C PRO A 121 20.30 -11.21 -1.98
N CYS A 122 19.04 -11.44 -1.63
CA CYS A 122 17.97 -10.48 -1.86
C CYS A 122 16.91 -10.55 -0.74
N ILE A 123 16.42 -9.39 -0.34
CA ILE A 123 15.34 -9.27 0.64
C ILE A 123 14.06 -8.84 -0.09
N ALA A 124 12.99 -9.59 0.07
CA ALA A 124 11.71 -9.31 -0.57
C ALA A 124 10.61 -9.05 0.46
N VAL A 125 9.86 -7.96 0.28
CA VAL A 125 8.63 -7.68 1.02
C VAL A 125 7.47 -7.77 0.05
N LEU A 126 6.55 -8.72 0.30
CA LEU A 126 5.39 -8.98 -0.53
C LEU A 126 4.15 -8.38 0.14
N ILE A 127 3.47 -7.48 -0.58
CA ILE A 127 2.36 -6.72 -0.01
C ILE A 127 1.02 -7.33 -0.42
N THR A 128 0.25 -7.73 0.56
CA THR A 128 -1.12 -8.20 0.38
C THR A 128 -2.13 -7.15 0.86
N SER A 129 -3.05 -7.48 1.76
CA SER A 129 -4.10 -6.57 2.22
C SER A 129 -4.72 -7.10 3.51
N ASP A 130 -5.35 -6.22 4.30
CA ASP A 130 -6.28 -6.59 5.37
C ASP A 130 -7.46 -7.41 4.85
N LYS A 131 -7.81 -7.27 3.58
CA LYS A 131 -8.89 -8.04 2.94
C LYS A 131 -8.52 -9.51 2.65
N CYS A 132 -7.31 -9.96 3.00
CA CYS A 132 -6.95 -11.38 2.93
C CYS A 132 -7.60 -12.22 4.02
N TYR A 133 -8.18 -11.62 5.05
CA TYR A 133 -8.86 -12.31 6.14
C TYR A 133 -10.29 -12.69 5.78
N ASP A 134 -10.78 -13.81 6.33
CA ASP A 134 -12.20 -14.14 6.34
C ASP A 134 -12.93 -13.22 7.33
N ASN A 135 -13.50 -12.13 6.81
CA ASN A 135 -14.03 -11.05 7.63
C ASN A 135 -15.39 -11.42 8.25
N ALA A 136 -15.40 -11.71 9.55
CA ALA A 136 -16.59 -11.93 10.37
C ALA A 136 -17.20 -10.62 10.93
N GLU A 137 -16.63 -9.45 10.61
CA GLU A 137 -17.06 -8.13 11.09
C GLU A 137 -17.15 -8.00 12.62
N TRP A 138 -16.26 -8.70 13.33
CA TRP A 138 -16.19 -8.63 14.77
C TRP A 138 -15.45 -7.39 15.29
N VAL A 139 -15.53 -7.12 16.61
CA VAL A 139 -14.96 -5.91 17.22
C VAL A 139 -13.44 -5.95 17.39
N TRP A 140 -12.84 -7.13 17.34
CA TRP A 140 -11.40 -7.32 17.49
C TRP A 140 -10.66 -7.09 16.18
N GLY A 141 -9.44 -6.56 16.26
CA GLY A 141 -8.53 -6.52 15.12
C GLY A 141 -8.04 -7.92 14.74
N TYR A 142 -7.97 -8.21 13.41
CA TYR A 142 -7.43 -9.45 12.89
C TYR A 142 -5.94 -9.57 13.18
N ARG A 143 -5.54 -10.74 13.65
CA ARG A 143 -4.15 -11.13 13.87
C ARG A 143 -3.63 -11.92 12.66
N GLU A 144 -2.33 -11.98 12.52
CA GLU A 144 -1.69 -12.63 11.37
C GLU A 144 -1.96 -14.14 11.29
N THR A 145 -2.39 -14.75 12.40
CA THR A 145 -2.76 -16.16 12.52
C THR A 145 -4.25 -16.44 12.27
N ASP A 146 -5.07 -15.39 12.13
CA ASP A 146 -6.50 -15.57 11.90
C ASP A 146 -6.78 -16.08 10.47
N LEU A 147 -7.98 -16.62 10.27
CA LEU A 147 -8.36 -17.33 9.05
C LEU A 147 -8.26 -16.43 7.82
N LEU A 148 -7.61 -16.93 6.79
CA LEU A 148 -7.57 -16.31 5.47
C LEU A 148 -8.82 -16.67 4.66
N GLY A 149 -9.34 -15.71 3.89
CA GLY A 149 -10.54 -15.93 3.08
C GLY A 149 -10.86 -14.71 2.23
N GLY A 150 -12.16 -14.49 2.03
CA GLY A 150 -12.68 -13.33 1.32
C GLY A 150 -13.99 -13.64 0.62
N ARG A 151 -14.98 -12.75 0.73
CA ARG A 151 -16.33 -12.93 0.18
C ARG A 151 -16.47 -12.39 -1.25
N ASP A 152 -15.53 -11.57 -1.70
CA ASP A 152 -15.48 -11.03 -3.05
C ASP A 152 -14.21 -11.51 -3.77
N PRO A 153 -14.16 -11.45 -5.13
CA PRO A 153 -13.01 -11.98 -5.89
C PRO A 153 -11.69 -11.29 -5.56
N TYR A 154 -11.68 -10.00 -5.22
CA TYR A 154 -10.48 -9.29 -4.81
C TYR A 154 -9.96 -9.83 -3.47
N SER A 155 -10.82 -9.87 -2.45
CA SER A 155 -10.48 -10.36 -1.12
C SER A 155 -10.00 -11.81 -1.16
N ALA A 156 -10.74 -12.69 -1.86
CA ALA A 156 -10.35 -14.08 -2.05
C ALA A 156 -9.01 -14.22 -2.79
N SER A 157 -8.74 -13.38 -3.80
CA SER A 157 -7.45 -13.39 -4.50
C SER A 157 -6.28 -13.00 -3.59
N LYS A 158 -6.50 -12.09 -2.62
CA LYS A 158 -5.48 -11.71 -1.64
C LYS A 158 -5.22 -12.82 -0.62
N GLY A 159 -6.27 -13.50 -0.14
CA GLY A 159 -6.13 -14.70 0.70
C GLY A 159 -5.40 -15.84 -0.03
N ALA A 160 -5.75 -16.08 -1.30
CA ALA A 160 -5.08 -17.09 -2.13
C ALA A 160 -3.59 -16.74 -2.38
N ALA A 161 -3.25 -15.47 -2.62
CA ALA A 161 -1.86 -15.03 -2.74
C ALA A 161 -1.05 -15.32 -1.46
N GLU A 162 -1.61 -15.09 -0.27
CA GLU A 162 -0.98 -15.44 1.01
C GLU A 162 -0.68 -16.95 1.11
N LEU A 163 -1.61 -17.81 0.67
CA LEU A 163 -1.41 -19.26 0.66
C LEU A 163 -0.30 -19.67 -0.31
N VAL A 164 -0.25 -19.06 -1.49
CA VAL A 164 0.83 -19.28 -2.47
C VAL A 164 2.17 -18.83 -1.90
N ILE A 165 2.26 -17.64 -1.29
CA ILE A 165 3.49 -17.14 -0.67
C ILE A 165 3.96 -18.12 0.41
N ARG A 166 3.08 -18.48 1.36
CA ARG A 166 3.40 -19.39 2.46
C ARG A 166 3.88 -20.76 1.95
N SER A 167 3.22 -21.33 0.96
CA SER A 167 3.61 -22.60 0.35
C SER A 167 4.99 -22.51 -0.29
N HIS A 168 5.26 -21.44 -1.08
CA HIS A 168 6.54 -21.25 -1.74
C HIS A 168 7.69 -21.00 -0.76
N VAL A 169 7.47 -20.16 0.25
CA VAL A 169 8.47 -19.90 1.28
C VAL A 169 8.88 -21.21 1.95
N ASN A 170 7.92 -22.01 2.40
CA ASN A 170 8.20 -23.26 3.08
C ASN A 170 8.88 -24.31 2.19
N SER A 171 8.58 -24.30 0.88
CA SER A 171 9.08 -25.33 -0.04
C SER A 171 10.42 -25.00 -0.69
N PHE A 172 10.68 -23.71 -0.96
CA PHE A 172 11.76 -23.31 -1.86
C PHE A 172 12.74 -22.28 -1.28
N PHE A 173 12.39 -21.62 -0.17
CA PHE A 173 13.22 -20.57 0.43
C PHE A 173 13.63 -20.95 1.86
N PRO A 174 14.77 -21.64 2.06
CA PRO A 174 15.20 -22.04 3.38
C PRO A 174 15.59 -20.80 4.22
N LYS A 175 15.34 -20.85 5.55
CA LYS A 175 15.59 -19.73 6.48
C LYS A 175 17.03 -19.18 6.45
N ASN A 176 18.00 -20.03 6.17
CA ASN A 176 19.42 -19.68 6.06
C ASN A 176 19.86 -19.42 4.61
N GLY A 177 18.91 -19.33 3.66
CA GLY A 177 19.18 -19.04 2.26
C GLY A 177 19.48 -17.56 1.98
N ASP A 178 19.89 -17.31 0.75
CA ASP A 178 20.21 -15.96 0.26
C ASP A 178 18.96 -15.08 0.08
N ILE A 179 17.78 -15.69 -0.15
CA ILE A 179 16.54 -14.97 -0.37
C ILE A 179 15.72 -14.97 0.93
N ARG A 180 15.43 -13.78 1.43
CA ARG A 180 14.59 -13.59 2.62
C ARG A 180 13.30 -12.88 2.27
N ILE A 181 12.18 -13.40 2.75
CA ILE A 181 10.85 -12.92 2.38
C ILE A 181 10.07 -12.53 3.64
N GLY A 182 9.42 -11.38 3.61
CA GLY A 182 8.41 -10.98 4.60
C GLY A 182 7.13 -10.56 3.91
N ILE A 183 6.00 -10.61 4.62
CA ILE A 183 4.70 -10.24 4.07
C ILE A 183 4.14 -9.05 4.85
N GLY A 184 3.67 -8.04 4.11
CA GLY A 184 3.01 -6.87 4.70
C GLY A 184 1.53 -6.84 4.37
N ARG A 185 0.66 -6.78 5.40
CA ARG A 185 -0.78 -6.60 5.28
C ARG A 185 -1.15 -5.21 5.74
N ALA A 186 -1.86 -4.45 4.94
CA ALA A 186 -2.29 -3.11 5.32
C ALA A 186 -3.73 -2.85 4.87
N GLY A 187 -4.46 -2.10 5.68
CA GLY A 187 -5.83 -1.69 5.43
C GLY A 187 -5.96 -0.45 4.56
N ASN A 188 -7.04 0.27 4.79
CA ASN A 188 -7.38 1.49 4.04
C ASN A 188 -6.31 2.57 4.22
N VAL A 189 -5.75 2.98 3.09
CA VAL A 189 -4.68 3.96 3.02
C VAL A 189 -5.16 5.18 2.28
N ILE A 190 -4.95 6.36 2.83
CA ILE A 190 -5.20 7.65 2.19
C ILE A 190 -3.91 8.45 2.10
N GLY A 191 -3.88 9.41 1.18
CA GLY A 191 -2.73 10.27 0.91
C GLY A 191 -2.90 10.97 -0.43
N GLY A 192 -2.09 11.95 -0.71
CA GLY A 192 -2.14 12.63 -2.00
C GLY A 192 -1.80 11.73 -3.18
N GLY A 193 -2.40 11.97 -4.33
CA GLY A 193 -2.06 11.28 -5.56
C GLY A 193 -2.74 9.93 -5.81
N ASP A 194 -3.76 9.55 -5.04
CA ASP A 194 -4.67 8.49 -5.43
C ASP A 194 -5.81 9.09 -6.26
N TRP A 195 -5.97 8.65 -7.50
CA TRP A 195 -7.08 9.04 -8.37
C TRP A 195 -7.93 7.84 -8.78
N SER A 196 -7.83 6.72 -8.06
CA SER A 196 -8.66 5.55 -8.31
C SER A 196 -10.15 5.89 -8.14
N GLU A 197 -10.97 5.35 -9.01
CA GLU A 197 -12.42 5.47 -8.93
C GLU A 197 -12.99 4.66 -7.76
N ASP A 198 -14.19 5.02 -7.31
CA ASP A 198 -14.91 4.35 -6.22
C ASP A 198 -14.16 4.36 -4.87
N ARG A 199 -13.28 5.32 -4.66
CA ARG A 199 -12.63 5.59 -3.37
C ARG A 199 -13.04 6.94 -2.83
N ILE A 200 -13.42 7.00 -1.56
CA ILE A 200 -14.05 8.17 -0.95
C ILE A 200 -13.18 9.46 -1.05
N VAL A 201 -11.89 9.40 -0.75
CA VAL A 201 -11.02 10.59 -0.80
C VAL A 201 -10.85 11.09 -2.24
N PRO A 202 -10.43 10.26 -3.22
CA PRO A 202 -10.39 10.67 -4.63
C PRO A 202 -11.72 11.21 -5.17
N ASP A 203 -12.84 10.58 -4.82
CA ASP A 203 -14.17 11.02 -5.28
C ASP A 203 -14.51 12.40 -4.69
N CYS A 204 -14.22 12.62 -3.40
CA CYS A 204 -14.40 13.92 -2.75
C CYS A 204 -13.56 15.02 -3.43
N VAL A 205 -12.27 14.83 -3.58
CA VAL A 205 -11.38 15.87 -4.11
C VAL A 205 -11.66 16.19 -5.58
N ARG A 206 -12.04 15.17 -6.39
CA ARG A 206 -12.47 15.39 -7.78
C ARG A 206 -13.75 16.20 -7.90
N ALA A 207 -14.73 15.95 -7.04
CA ALA A 207 -15.99 16.69 -7.03
C ALA A 207 -15.76 18.13 -6.52
N TRP A 208 -15.10 18.28 -5.39
CA TRP A 208 -14.90 19.60 -4.77
C TRP A 208 -13.99 20.52 -5.60
N SER A 209 -13.00 19.99 -6.30
CA SER A 209 -12.19 20.78 -7.24
C SER A 209 -12.99 21.41 -8.39
N LYS A 210 -14.19 20.87 -8.67
CA LYS A 210 -15.13 21.38 -9.67
C LYS A 210 -16.31 22.15 -9.06
N GLY A 211 -16.38 22.23 -7.72
CA GLY A 211 -17.52 22.80 -7.01
C GLY A 211 -18.74 21.88 -6.95
N ASP A 212 -18.57 20.60 -7.28
CA ASP A 212 -19.63 19.60 -7.28
C ASP A 212 -19.87 19.00 -5.89
N GLN A 213 -21.05 18.36 -5.71
CA GLN A 213 -21.43 17.66 -4.50
C GLN A 213 -21.04 16.17 -4.57
N VAL A 214 -20.62 15.60 -3.43
CA VAL A 214 -20.34 14.16 -3.29
C VAL A 214 -21.53 13.44 -2.66
N ILE A 215 -21.84 12.25 -3.16
CA ILE A 215 -22.86 11.37 -2.59
C ILE A 215 -22.16 10.28 -1.75
N LEU A 216 -22.43 10.26 -0.43
CA LEU A 216 -21.92 9.26 0.48
C LEU A 216 -22.84 8.03 0.47
N ARG A 217 -22.35 6.91 -0.06
CA ARG A 217 -23.11 5.65 -0.16
C ARG A 217 -23.30 4.96 1.19
N ASN A 218 -22.22 4.89 1.99
CA ASN A 218 -22.21 4.25 3.31
C ASN A 218 -21.54 5.13 4.36
N PRO A 219 -22.18 6.22 4.83
CA PRO A 219 -21.60 7.21 5.73
C PRO A 219 -21.22 6.65 7.11
N LYS A 220 -21.86 5.55 7.55
CA LYS A 220 -21.62 4.89 8.84
C LYS A 220 -20.54 3.81 8.83
N ALA A 221 -20.05 3.42 7.64
CA ALA A 221 -19.01 2.41 7.56
C ALA A 221 -17.72 2.89 8.25
N ILE A 222 -17.14 2.02 9.07
CA ILE A 222 -15.91 2.27 9.81
C ILE A 222 -14.73 1.70 9.02
N ARG A 223 -13.66 2.46 8.88
CA ARG A 223 -12.43 2.03 8.22
C ARG A 223 -11.21 2.44 9.04
N PRO A 224 -10.17 1.63 9.03
CA PRO A 224 -8.89 1.92 9.70
C PRO A 224 -8.03 2.87 8.86
N TRP A 225 -8.47 4.14 8.78
CA TRP A 225 -7.78 5.16 7.99
C TRP A 225 -6.35 5.39 8.47
N GLN A 226 -5.39 5.31 7.57
CA GLN A 226 -3.99 5.64 7.84
C GLN A 226 -3.36 6.35 6.64
N HIS A 227 -2.34 7.17 6.89
CA HIS A 227 -1.58 7.79 5.81
C HIS A 227 -0.78 6.75 5.03
N VAL A 228 -0.57 6.99 3.74
CA VAL A 228 0.19 6.07 2.87
C VAL A 228 1.61 5.80 3.40
N LEU A 229 2.23 6.76 4.07
CA LEU A 229 3.57 6.63 4.65
C LEU A 229 3.62 5.62 5.80
N GLU A 230 2.51 5.38 6.51
CA GLU A 230 2.46 4.43 7.64
C GLU A 230 2.82 3.00 7.22
N PRO A 231 2.06 2.35 6.32
CA PRO A 231 2.42 1.00 5.90
C PRO A 231 3.72 0.96 5.09
N LEU A 232 4.05 2.02 4.32
CA LEU A 232 5.32 2.08 3.60
C LEU A 232 6.51 2.08 4.57
N CYS A 233 6.44 2.83 5.66
CA CYS A 233 7.39 2.75 6.76
C CYS A 233 7.48 1.32 7.32
N GLY A 234 6.33 0.67 7.56
CA GLY A 234 6.28 -0.71 8.01
C GLY A 234 7.00 -1.67 7.06
N TYR A 235 6.82 -1.51 5.74
CA TYR A 235 7.49 -2.34 4.73
C TYR A 235 9.00 -2.12 4.70
N LEU A 236 9.44 -0.86 4.79
CA LEU A 236 10.86 -0.53 4.86
C LEU A 236 11.52 -1.08 6.14
N ASN A 237 10.83 -0.96 7.27
CA ASN A 237 11.29 -1.50 8.54
C ASN A 237 11.33 -3.04 8.54
N LEU A 238 10.32 -3.71 7.96
CA LEU A 238 10.33 -5.16 7.78
C LEU A 238 11.53 -5.60 6.92
N ALA A 239 11.81 -4.91 5.82
CA ALA A 239 12.98 -5.19 4.98
C ALA A 239 14.30 -5.02 5.76
N LEU A 240 14.41 -3.96 6.59
CA LEU A 240 15.56 -3.73 7.45
C LEU A 240 15.75 -4.90 8.43
N ARG A 241 14.68 -5.32 9.12
CA ARG A 241 14.74 -6.36 10.15
C ARG A 241 14.99 -7.76 9.57
N LEU A 242 14.47 -8.04 8.39
CA LEU A 242 14.75 -9.29 7.66
C LEU A 242 16.23 -9.49 7.33
N LYS A 243 17.00 -8.40 7.23
CA LYS A 243 18.45 -8.50 7.03
C LYS A 243 19.15 -9.22 8.20
N ASP A 244 18.70 -8.95 9.42
CA ASP A 244 19.41 -9.35 10.63
C ASP A 244 18.71 -10.51 11.39
N SER A 245 17.41 -10.78 11.11
CA SER A 245 16.62 -11.79 11.82
C SER A 245 16.08 -12.87 10.88
N LEU A 246 16.52 -14.11 11.10
CA LEU A 246 16.04 -15.30 10.39
C LEU A 246 14.61 -15.69 10.80
N GLU A 247 14.17 -15.28 11.99
CA GLU A 247 12.88 -15.65 12.55
C GLU A 247 11.72 -14.93 11.82
N LEU A 248 12.01 -13.78 11.21
CA LEU A 248 11.02 -13.01 10.47
C LEU A 248 10.79 -13.55 9.04
N HIS A 249 11.63 -14.49 8.59
CA HIS A 249 11.52 -15.06 7.25
C HIS A 249 10.23 -15.86 7.09
N GLY A 250 9.43 -15.47 6.11
CA GLY A 250 8.13 -16.07 5.81
C GLY A 250 6.97 -15.53 6.67
N GLU A 251 7.25 -14.62 7.61
CA GLU A 251 6.25 -14.12 8.54
C GLU A 251 5.44 -12.95 7.97
N PRO A 252 4.10 -12.97 8.11
CA PRO A 252 3.25 -11.84 7.81
C PRO A 252 3.19 -10.84 8.96
N PHE A 253 3.01 -9.56 8.63
CA PHE A 253 2.86 -8.46 9.57
C PHE A 253 1.73 -7.52 9.16
N ASN A 254 0.87 -7.18 10.11
CA ASN A 254 -0.18 -6.20 9.96
C ASN A 254 0.34 -4.79 10.22
N PHE A 255 -0.06 -3.86 9.35
CA PHE A 255 0.24 -2.43 9.46
C PHE A 255 -1.06 -1.63 9.38
N GLY A 256 -1.48 -1.06 10.49
CA GLY A 256 -2.73 -0.32 10.63
C GLY A 256 -2.67 0.70 11.75
N PRO A 257 -3.68 1.58 11.86
CA PRO A 257 -3.76 2.54 12.96
C PRO A 257 -4.04 1.82 14.29
N PRO A 258 -3.79 2.49 15.42
CA PRO A 258 -4.16 1.99 16.74
C PRO A 258 -5.64 1.60 16.82
N ALA A 259 -5.95 0.56 17.60
CA ALA A 259 -7.28 -0.05 17.71
C ALA A 259 -8.38 0.92 18.19
N ASN A 260 -8.02 2.02 18.85
CA ASN A 260 -8.94 3.06 19.35
C ASN A 260 -9.27 4.14 18.27
N GLN A 261 -8.77 4.02 17.05
CA GLN A 261 -9.06 4.95 15.95
C GLN A 261 -10.17 4.38 15.06
N ASP A 262 -11.41 4.50 15.52
CA ASP A 262 -12.61 4.09 14.77
C ASP A 262 -13.28 5.31 14.16
N HIS A 263 -13.01 5.54 12.88
CA HIS A 263 -13.56 6.70 12.15
C HIS A 263 -14.48 6.25 11.03
N THR A 264 -15.68 6.82 10.99
CA THR A 264 -16.65 6.57 9.94
C THR A 264 -16.29 7.33 8.66
N VAL A 265 -16.86 6.91 7.52
CA VAL A 265 -16.75 7.67 6.27
C VAL A 265 -17.25 9.12 6.45
N LYS A 266 -18.34 9.31 7.20
CA LYS A 266 -18.88 10.65 7.52
C LYS A 266 -17.88 11.49 8.33
N SER A 267 -17.21 10.91 9.34
CA SER A 267 -16.21 11.63 10.13
C SER A 267 -14.97 11.98 9.30
N LEU A 268 -14.56 11.11 8.36
CA LEU A 268 -13.50 11.42 7.42
C LEU A 268 -13.83 12.63 6.55
N VAL A 269 -15.01 12.64 5.91
CA VAL A 269 -15.46 13.77 5.06
C VAL A 269 -15.58 15.05 5.86
N HIS A 270 -16.11 14.97 7.09
CA HIS A 270 -16.16 16.13 7.98
C HIS A 270 -14.76 16.67 8.31
N GLN A 271 -13.80 15.80 8.66
CA GLN A 271 -12.42 16.20 8.92
C GLN A 271 -11.75 16.81 7.69
N MET A 272 -11.99 16.25 6.49
CA MET A 272 -11.51 16.83 5.23
C MET A 272 -12.06 18.25 5.00
N SER A 273 -13.31 18.51 5.40
CA SER A 273 -13.95 19.82 5.24
C SER A 273 -13.31 20.93 6.05
N LEU A 274 -12.51 20.61 7.07
CA LEU A 274 -11.76 21.60 7.85
C LEU A 274 -10.55 22.14 7.08
N HIS A 275 -10.13 21.47 6.01
CA HIS A 275 -8.92 21.78 5.23
C HIS A 275 -9.19 22.07 3.75
N TRP A 276 -10.47 22.01 3.31
CA TRP A 276 -10.90 22.30 1.95
C TRP A 276 -12.08 23.25 1.97
N ASP A 277 -11.98 24.37 1.27
CA ASP A 277 -13.07 25.31 1.12
C ASP A 277 -14.14 24.73 0.16
N GLN A 278 -15.41 25.06 0.34
CA GLN A 278 -16.52 24.64 -0.55
C GLN A 278 -16.87 23.15 -0.54
N VAL A 279 -16.70 22.47 0.59
CA VAL A 279 -17.13 21.08 0.73
C VAL A 279 -18.65 20.95 0.69
N ARG A 280 -19.14 20.11 -0.24
CA ARG A 280 -20.55 19.74 -0.35
C ARG A 280 -20.68 18.25 -0.42
N TRP A 281 -21.51 17.68 0.44
CA TRP A 281 -21.81 16.25 0.41
C TRP A 281 -23.26 15.98 0.84
N GLN A 282 -23.82 14.85 0.39
CA GLN A 282 -25.16 14.37 0.71
C GLN A 282 -25.09 12.88 1.00
N GLU A 283 -25.87 12.41 1.96
CA GLU A 283 -26.05 10.99 2.21
C GLU A 283 -27.03 10.41 1.18
N MET A 284 -26.70 9.20 0.68
CA MET A 284 -27.57 8.47 -0.25
C MET A 284 -28.90 8.10 0.42
N SER A 285 -30.01 8.15 -0.32
CA SER A 285 -31.29 7.68 0.18
C SER A 285 -31.27 6.15 0.34
N GLN A 286 -31.93 5.62 1.39
CA GLN A 286 -31.84 4.21 1.82
C GLN A 286 -32.38 3.15 0.82
N ASN A 287 -32.80 3.52 -0.40
CA ASN A 287 -33.52 2.65 -1.33
C ASN A 287 -32.71 2.23 -2.58
N GLU A 288 -31.39 2.40 -2.59
CA GLU A 288 -30.57 1.98 -3.74
C GLU A 288 -29.85 0.66 -3.43
N ASP A 289 -29.88 -0.28 -4.40
CA ASP A 289 -29.10 -1.54 -4.37
C ASP A 289 -27.61 -1.23 -4.39
N VAL A 290 -26.98 -1.20 -3.22
CA VAL A 290 -25.52 -1.02 -3.08
C VAL A 290 -24.88 -2.41 -2.93
N PRO A 291 -23.84 -2.75 -3.71
CA PRO A 291 -23.09 -3.97 -3.51
C PRO A 291 -22.60 -4.09 -2.05
N TYR A 292 -22.61 -5.30 -1.52
CA TYR A 292 -22.14 -5.55 -0.15
C TYR A 292 -20.75 -4.94 0.07
N GLU A 293 -20.67 -4.08 1.05
CA GLU A 293 -19.44 -3.51 1.55
C GLU A 293 -19.35 -3.77 3.05
N SER A 294 -18.26 -4.40 3.48
CA SER A 294 -18.00 -4.73 4.88
C SER A 294 -18.14 -3.50 5.78
N GLY A 295 -18.91 -3.62 6.87
CA GLY A 295 -19.14 -2.54 7.83
C GLY A 295 -17.95 -2.27 8.74
N LEU A 296 -17.20 -3.32 9.11
CA LEU A 296 -16.07 -3.25 10.05
C LEU A 296 -14.93 -4.16 9.60
N LEU A 297 -13.73 -3.63 9.59
CA LEU A 297 -12.49 -4.37 9.42
C LEU A 297 -11.36 -3.63 10.14
N LYS A 298 -10.71 -4.31 11.08
CA LYS A 298 -9.60 -3.78 11.88
C LYS A 298 -8.42 -4.74 11.86
N LEU A 299 -7.22 -4.22 12.06
CA LEU A 299 -6.00 -5.01 12.22
C LEU A 299 -5.48 -4.90 13.66
N ASN A 300 -5.01 -6.02 14.21
CA ASN A 300 -4.14 -6.02 15.37
C ASN A 300 -2.69 -5.91 14.89
N CYS A 301 -1.93 -4.95 15.40
CA CYS A 301 -0.56 -4.66 14.99
C CYS A 301 0.46 -4.97 16.10
N ASP A 302 0.09 -5.69 17.16
CA ASP A 302 0.96 -6.02 18.28
C ASP A 302 2.21 -6.80 17.84
N LYS A 303 2.08 -7.68 16.83
CA LYS A 303 3.21 -8.40 16.25
C LYS A 303 4.23 -7.46 15.61
N ALA A 304 3.77 -6.46 14.85
CA ALA A 304 4.64 -5.45 14.26
C ALA A 304 5.30 -4.58 15.33
N LEU A 305 4.58 -4.20 16.39
CA LEU A 305 5.15 -3.49 17.52
C LEU A 305 6.25 -4.31 18.20
N TYR A 306 5.99 -5.58 18.52
CA TYR A 306 6.92 -6.43 19.26
C TYR A 306 8.18 -6.77 18.47
N HIS A 307 8.04 -7.22 17.23
CA HIS A 307 9.18 -7.72 16.43
C HIS A 307 9.90 -6.63 15.65
N LEU A 308 9.15 -5.61 15.18
CA LEU A 308 9.71 -4.55 14.32
C LEU A 308 9.88 -3.22 15.07
N ASN A 309 9.37 -3.11 16.30
CA ASN A 309 9.24 -1.84 17.02
C ASN A 309 8.52 -0.78 16.16
N TRP A 310 7.51 -1.23 15.39
CA TRP A 310 6.73 -0.38 14.51
C TRP A 310 5.38 -0.05 15.13
N GLN A 311 5.04 1.21 15.09
CA GLN A 311 3.70 1.73 15.34
C GLN A 311 3.44 2.94 14.44
N ALA A 312 2.17 3.29 14.22
CA ALA A 312 1.79 4.44 13.42
C ALA A 312 2.33 5.75 14.02
N THR A 313 2.81 6.63 13.15
CA THR A 313 3.39 7.93 13.52
C THR A 313 2.31 9.02 13.58
N TRP A 314 1.46 9.10 12.55
CA TRP A 314 0.43 10.12 12.44
C TRP A 314 -0.94 9.60 12.89
N ASN A 315 -1.63 10.42 13.66
CA ASN A 315 -3.03 10.17 14.03
C ASN A 315 -3.97 10.51 12.85
N PHE A 316 -5.26 10.27 13.03
CA PHE A 316 -6.28 10.50 12.02
C PHE A 316 -6.31 11.95 11.52
N ASP A 317 -6.29 12.93 12.43
CA ASP A 317 -6.38 14.36 12.07
C ASP A 317 -5.19 14.79 11.21
N ARG A 318 -3.98 14.38 11.60
CA ARG A 318 -2.77 14.66 10.82
C ARG A 318 -2.81 13.96 9.46
N THR A 319 -3.23 12.70 9.43
CA THR A 319 -3.39 11.93 8.19
C THR A 319 -4.32 12.63 7.20
N VAL A 320 -5.47 13.09 7.66
CA VAL A 320 -6.45 13.78 6.81
C VAL A 320 -5.90 15.13 6.34
N LYS A 321 -5.30 15.91 7.24
CA LYS A 321 -4.69 17.19 6.93
C LYS A 321 -3.66 17.05 5.80
N GLU A 322 -2.67 16.17 5.97
CA GLU A 322 -1.60 15.97 4.98
C GLU A 322 -2.14 15.49 3.63
N THR A 323 -3.17 14.62 3.66
CA THR A 323 -3.84 14.16 2.45
C THR A 323 -4.51 15.30 1.70
N VAL A 324 -5.30 16.12 2.41
CA VAL A 324 -6.05 17.22 1.80
C VAL A 324 -5.12 18.34 1.32
N GLU A 325 -4.09 18.69 2.11
CA GLU A 325 -3.09 19.69 1.71
C GLU A 325 -2.36 19.30 0.42
N TRP A 326 -2.04 18.02 0.23
CA TRP A 326 -1.42 17.54 -0.99
C TRP A 326 -2.33 17.76 -2.21
N TYR A 327 -3.62 17.37 -2.13
CA TYR A 327 -4.57 17.57 -3.24
C TYR A 327 -4.87 19.05 -3.51
N ARG A 328 -4.98 19.84 -2.45
CA ARG A 328 -5.20 21.28 -2.59
C ARG A 328 -4.04 21.93 -3.35
N ASN A 329 -2.81 21.62 -2.98
CA ASN A 329 -1.63 22.11 -3.71
C ASN A 329 -1.59 21.58 -5.15
N PHE A 330 -2.01 20.34 -5.40
CA PHE A 330 -2.08 19.82 -6.76
C PHE A 330 -3.02 20.66 -7.67
N TYR A 331 -4.15 21.10 -7.15
CA TYR A 331 -5.09 21.91 -7.93
C TYR A 331 -4.72 23.39 -7.98
N GLU A 332 -4.10 23.95 -6.95
CA GLU A 332 -3.76 25.38 -6.85
C GLU A 332 -2.36 25.69 -7.39
N GLN A 333 -1.38 24.79 -7.16
CA GLN A 333 0.05 24.97 -7.45
C GLN A 333 0.69 23.65 -7.93
N PRO A 334 0.32 23.11 -9.08
CA PRO A 334 0.73 21.75 -9.51
C PRO A 334 2.26 21.56 -9.59
N ASP A 335 3.00 22.61 -9.89
CA ASP A 335 4.46 22.56 -9.97
C ASP A 335 5.15 22.32 -8.63
N SER A 336 4.44 22.53 -7.50
CA SER A 336 4.97 22.33 -6.14
C SER A 336 4.91 20.86 -5.68
N ILE A 337 4.22 19.98 -6.38
CA ILE A 337 3.88 18.61 -5.91
C ILE A 337 5.11 17.74 -5.66
N VAL A 338 6.12 17.83 -6.51
CA VAL A 338 7.37 17.07 -6.34
C VAL A 338 8.01 17.42 -5.00
N GLU A 339 8.14 18.72 -4.70
CA GLU A 339 8.76 19.19 -3.46
C GLU A 339 7.87 18.95 -2.25
N LEU A 340 6.55 19.11 -2.39
CA LEU A 340 5.59 18.81 -1.31
C LEU A 340 5.63 17.33 -0.93
N THR A 341 5.70 16.42 -1.90
CA THR A 341 5.80 14.98 -1.64
C THR A 341 7.05 14.65 -0.84
N LYS A 342 8.20 15.24 -1.19
CA LYS A 342 9.46 15.11 -0.44
C LYS A 342 9.33 15.66 0.98
N THR A 343 8.77 16.87 1.09
CA THR A 343 8.57 17.55 2.39
C THR A 343 7.69 16.68 3.31
N GLN A 344 6.62 16.07 2.82
CA GLN A 344 5.78 15.19 3.63
C GLN A 344 6.53 13.94 4.09
N ILE A 345 7.38 13.33 3.24
CA ILE A 345 8.24 12.20 3.62
C ILE A 345 9.23 12.62 4.71
N GLN A 346 9.88 13.76 4.56
CA GLN A 346 10.85 14.27 5.53
C GLN A 346 10.18 14.63 6.87
N GLN A 347 8.99 15.26 6.81
CA GLN A 347 8.22 15.60 8.00
C GLN A 347 7.74 14.33 8.74
N TYR A 348 7.28 13.31 8.01
CA TYR A 348 6.92 12.03 8.59
C TYR A 348 8.10 11.39 9.34
N HIS A 349 9.29 11.40 8.75
CA HIS A 349 10.49 10.89 9.40
C HIS A 349 10.89 11.72 10.62
N HIS A 350 10.79 13.05 10.55
CA HIS A 350 11.06 13.96 11.66
C HIS A 350 10.09 13.71 12.83
N ASP A 351 8.79 13.59 12.55
CA ASP A 351 7.76 13.33 13.56
C ASP A 351 7.98 11.98 14.23
N ALA A 352 8.30 10.94 13.47
CA ALA A 352 8.64 9.62 13.99
C ALA A 352 9.87 9.66 14.92
N LYS A 353 10.89 10.42 14.55
CA LYS A 353 12.09 10.62 15.38
C LYS A 353 11.76 11.36 16.68
N THR A 354 10.90 12.36 16.61
CA THR A 354 10.44 13.14 17.79
C THR A 354 9.64 12.26 18.75
N LEU A 355 8.86 11.31 18.22
CA LEU A 355 8.14 10.30 19.00
C LEU A 355 9.06 9.19 19.55
N GLY A 356 10.36 9.21 19.24
CA GLY A 356 11.31 8.20 19.70
C GLY A 356 11.15 6.83 19.05
N LEU A 357 10.51 6.76 17.86
CA LEU A 357 10.29 5.48 17.17
C LEU A 357 11.63 4.88 16.72
N GLY A 358 11.88 3.62 17.08
CA GLY A 358 13.20 2.98 16.92
C GLY A 358 13.67 2.86 15.47
N TRP A 359 12.76 2.83 14.51
CA TRP A 359 13.10 2.79 13.09
C TRP A 359 13.60 4.14 12.53
N ALA A 360 13.29 5.26 13.20
CA ALA A 360 13.64 6.61 12.77
C ALA A 360 14.94 7.14 13.43
N GLN A 361 15.54 6.37 14.33
CA GLN A 361 16.76 6.76 15.07
C GLN A 361 18.06 6.51 14.29
#